data_dd6c038a58f30fced8eb11d2cc04e579
#
_entry.id   dd6c038a58f30fced8eb11d2cc04e579
#
_cell.length_a   1.000
_cell.length_b   1.000
_cell.length_c   1.000
_cell.angle_alpha   90.00
_cell.angle_beta   90.00
_cell.angle_gamma   90.00
#
_symmetry.space_group_name_H-M   'P 1'
#
loop_
_entity.id
_entity.type
_entity.pdbx_description
1 polymer ?
#
loop_
_entity_poly.entity_id
_entity_poly.type
_entity_poly.pdbx_seq_one_letter_code
_entity_poly.pdbx_strand_id
1 'polypeptide(L)'
;MKYALITGASRGIGRAVALHLAKNYSVIINYQSNTACAQEVKQEIEAHGGRAELLPFDVSDPKAIEAAIDQWETAHPEEFISVLVNNAGIRRDNVMFMMSNDDWHSVLDTNMNGFFYITRRLLKHMMPRKHGGRIINMASLSGLKGMPGQVNYSAAKAALIGATKALAQEVAPRKITVNAVAPGFIQTDMTKELPEDELKKLVPVGRFGKPEEVAAVVGFLASDEAAYITGEVISVNGGLYT
;
A
#
# COMPACT_ATOMS: atom_id res chain seq x y z
N MET A 1 -1.65 19.41 -11.17
CA MET A 1 -0.63 18.87 -10.24
C MET A 1 -0.76 17.35 -10.17
N LYS A 2 0.32 16.60 -9.85
CA LYS A 2 0.24 15.13 -9.73
C LYS A 2 -0.01 14.75 -8.28
N TYR A 3 -1.02 13.91 -8.03
CA TYR A 3 -1.34 13.42 -6.69
C TYR A 3 -0.94 11.96 -6.52
N ALA A 4 -0.55 11.61 -5.29
CA ALA A 4 -0.34 10.25 -4.83
C ALA A 4 -1.39 9.91 -3.77
N LEU A 5 -2.21 8.89 -4.01
CA LEU A 5 -3.15 8.33 -3.04
C LEU A 5 -2.52 7.15 -2.33
N ILE A 6 -2.44 7.21 -1.02
CA ILE A 6 -1.91 6.14 -0.18
C ILE A 6 -3.03 5.64 0.74
N THR A 7 -3.40 4.37 0.61
CA THR A 7 -4.40 3.77 1.49
C THR A 7 -3.79 3.37 2.83
N GLY A 8 -4.52 3.58 3.93
CA GLY A 8 -4.04 3.29 5.28
C GLY A 8 -2.81 4.11 5.68
N ALA A 9 -2.80 5.41 5.32
CA ALA A 9 -1.62 6.27 5.45
C ALA A 9 -1.49 7.00 6.80
N SER A 10 -2.36 6.72 7.77
CA SER A 10 -2.33 7.41 9.07
C SER A 10 -1.22 6.93 10.02
N ARG A 11 -0.60 5.78 9.77
CA ARG A 11 0.45 5.19 10.63
C ARG A 11 1.37 4.23 9.87
N GLY A 12 2.42 3.76 10.55
CA GLY A 12 3.32 2.70 10.08
C GLY A 12 3.93 2.98 8.70
N ILE A 13 3.96 1.97 7.85
CA ILE A 13 4.54 2.05 6.50
C ILE A 13 3.79 3.10 5.67
N GLY A 14 2.44 3.13 5.72
CA GLY A 14 1.65 4.09 4.97
C GLY A 14 1.97 5.55 5.30
N ARG A 15 2.17 5.87 6.59
CA ARG A 15 2.65 7.20 7.03
C ARG A 15 4.02 7.52 6.45
N ALA A 16 4.98 6.61 6.57
CA ALA A 16 6.33 6.83 6.05
C ALA A 16 6.32 7.03 4.51
N VAL A 17 5.49 6.27 3.78
CA VAL A 17 5.27 6.44 2.34
C VAL A 17 4.68 7.81 2.03
N ALA A 18 3.66 8.26 2.78
CA ALA A 18 3.04 9.56 2.60
C ALA A 18 4.06 10.70 2.78
N LEU A 19 4.85 10.67 3.86
CA LEU A 19 5.92 11.65 4.11
C LEU A 19 7.01 11.62 3.03
N HIS A 20 7.36 10.43 2.54
CA HIS A 20 8.38 10.31 1.49
C HIS A 20 7.89 10.86 0.15
N LEU A 21 6.68 10.51 -0.27
CA LEU A 21 6.11 10.94 -1.55
C LEU A 21 5.73 12.42 -1.55
N ALA A 22 5.47 13.03 -0.39
CA ALA A 22 5.15 14.46 -0.26
C ALA A 22 6.27 15.39 -0.77
N LYS A 23 7.49 14.89 -0.95
CA LYS A 23 8.62 15.62 -1.55
C LYS A 23 8.40 15.94 -3.04
N ASN A 24 7.62 15.12 -3.75
CA ASN A 24 7.46 15.20 -5.21
C ASN A 24 6.00 15.20 -5.67
N TYR A 25 5.04 14.92 -4.78
CA TYR A 25 3.62 14.79 -5.07
C TYR A 25 2.79 15.54 -4.04
N SER A 26 1.61 16.02 -4.43
CA SER A 26 0.54 16.27 -3.45
C SER A 26 0.01 14.93 -2.97
N VAL A 27 -0.16 14.75 -1.67
CA VAL A 27 -0.50 13.46 -1.07
C VAL A 27 -1.96 13.42 -0.64
N ILE A 28 -2.66 12.36 -0.99
CA ILE A 28 -3.98 12.04 -0.44
C ILE A 28 -3.79 10.93 0.60
N ILE A 29 -4.05 11.29 1.84
CA ILE A 29 -3.96 10.41 3.01
C ILE A 29 -5.31 9.73 3.18
N ASN A 30 -5.44 8.46 2.75
CA ASN A 30 -6.61 7.67 3.09
C ASN A 30 -6.44 7.02 4.46
N TYR A 31 -7.52 6.98 5.20
CA TYR A 31 -7.67 6.30 6.48
C TYR A 31 -9.14 5.89 6.69
N GLN A 32 -9.41 4.94 7.59
CA GLN A 32 -10.76 4.47 7.88
C GLN A 32 -11.40 5.26 9.05
N SER A 33 -10.73 5.29 10.21
CA SER A 33 -11.33 5.79 11.45
C SER A 33 -10.44 6.73 12.28
N ASN A 34 -9.13 6.61 12.19
CA ASN A 34 -8.22 7.39 13.04
C ASN A 34 -7.89 8.75 12.41
N THR A 35 -8.83 9.70 12.54
CA THR A 35 -8.69 11.07 12.02
C THR A 35 -7.54 11.82 12.68
N ALA A 36 -7.31 11.65 13.98
CA ALA A 36 -6.24 12.35 14.71
C ALA A 36 -4.86 12.01 14.13
N CYS A 37 -4.53 10.72 13.99
CA CYS A 37 -3.26 10.31 13.39
C CYS A 37 -3.12 10.74 11.92
N ALA A 38 -4.22 10.71 11.15
CA ALA A 38 -4.17 11.19 9.76
C ALA A 38 -3.92 12.71 9.69
N GLN A 39 -4.50 13.48 10.62
CA GLN A 39 -4.26 14.91 10.74
C GLN A 39 -2.81 15.23 11.15
N GLU A 40 -2.22 14.46 12.04
CA GLU A 40 -0.80 14.59 12.41
C GLU A 40 0.11 14.40 11.19
N VAL A 41 -0.14 13.36 10.38
CA VAL A 41 0.62 13.13 9.14
C VAL A 41 0.48 14.29 8.17
N LYS A 42 -0.74 14.81 8.00
CA LYS A 42 -0.98 15.98 7.15
C LYS A 42 -0.19 17.19 7.64
N GLN A 43 -0.27 17.51 8.92
CA GLN A 43 0.45 18.65 9.52
C GLN A 43 1.96 18.52 9.36
N GLU A 44 2.50 17.31 9.52
CA GLU A 44 3.92 17.05 9.34
C GLU A 44 4.36 17.28 7.89
N ILE A 45 3.57 16.83 6.91
CA ILE A 45 3.83 17.09 5.49
C ILE A 45 3.81 18.60 5.20
N GLU A 46 2.81 19.31 5.71
CA GLU A 46 2.65 20.74 5.50
C GLU A 46 3.77 21.56 6.19
N ALA A 47 4.21 21.15 7.37
CA ALA A 47 5.33 21.76 8.08
C ALA A 47 6.66 21.64 7.31
N HIS A 48 6.80 20.63 6.45
CA HIS A 48 7.96 20.45 5.57
C HIS A 48 7.75 21.06 4.16
N GLY A 49 6.70 21.87 3.97
CA GLY A 49 6.41 22.54 2.71
C GLY A 49 5.73 21.67 1.66
N GLY A 50 5.31 20.45 2.01
CA GLY A 50 4.52 19.59 1.15
C GLY A 50 3.03 19.96 1.17
N ARG A 51 2.24 19.25 0.37
CA ARG A 51 0.77 19.40 0.33
C ARG A 51 0.11 18.05 0.62
N ALA A 52 -0.86 18.03 1.52
CA ALA A 52 -1.59 16.83 1.87
C ALA A 52 -3.08 17.09 2.08
N GLU A 53 -3.90 16.14 1.68
CA GLU A 53 -5.34 16.14 1.85
C GLU A 53 -5.80 14.85 2.54
N LEU A 54 -6.85 14.93 3.33
CA LEU A 54 -7.45 13.79 4.01
C LEU A 54 -8.63 13.25 3.20
N LEU A 55 -8.66 11.95 2.98
CA LEU A 55 -9.75 11.29 2.25
C LEU A 55 -10.20 10.03 3.01
N PRO A 56 -11.14 10.17 3.96
CA PRO A 56 -11.61 9.05 4.77
C PRO A 56 -12.54 8.13 3.98
N PHE A 57 -12.22 6.83 3.92
CA PHE A 57 -13.10 5.76 3.47
C PHE A 57 -12.55 4.40 3.87
N ASP A 58 -13.43 3.41 3.99
CA ASP A 58 -13.06 2.01 4.14
C ASP A 58 -12.74 1.40 2.77
N VAL A 59 -11.56 0.82 2.63
CA VAL A 59 -11.11 0.17 1.38
C VAL A 59 -11.92 -1.10 1.06
N SER A 60 -12.58 -1.70 2.03
CA SER A 60 -13.46 -2.85 1.83
C SER A 60 -14.87 -2.48 1.33
N ASP A 61 -15.23 -1.19 1.36
CA ASP A 61 -16.53 -0.69 0.89
C ASP A 61 -16.41 0.00 -0.49
N PRO A 62 -16.82 -0.68 -1.59
CA PRO A 62 -16.74 -0.11 -2.93
C PRO A 62 -17.59 1.15 -3.12
N LYS A 63 -18.71 1.30 -2.36
CA LYS A 63 -19.56 2.50 -2.45
C LYS A 63 -18.88 3.69 -1.78
N ALA A 64 -18.27 3.48 -0.62
CA ALA A 64 -17.50 4.52 0.06
C ALA A 64 -16.32 4.99 -0.79
N ILE A 65 -15.62 4.09 -1.47
CA ILE A 65 -14.53 4.42 -2.42
C ILE A 65 -15.05 5.29 -3.57
N GLU A 66 -16.12 4.85 -4.26
CA GLU A 66 -16.68 5.61 -5.39
C GLU A 66 -17.08 7.02 -4.93
N ALA A 67 -17.85 7.15 -3.85
CA ALA A 67 -18.30 8.44 -3.33
C ALA A 67 -17.13 9.38 -2.96
N ALA A 68 -16.10 8.85 -2.27
CA ALA A 68 -14.96 9.64 -1.84
C ALA A 68 -14.12 10.13 -3.04
N ILE A 69 -13.87 9.25 -4.02
CA ILE A 69 -13.11 9.62 -5.21
C ILE A 69 -13.90 10.58 -6.10
N ASP A 70 -15.22 10.38 -6.29
CA ASP A 70 -16.08 11.29 -7.06
C ASP A 70 -16.10 12.69 -6.43
N GLN A 71 -16.20 12.78 -5.10
CA GLN A 71 -16.14 14.04 -4.38
C GLN A 71 -14.79 14.74 -4.59
N TRP A 72 -13.70 13.99 -4.48
CA TRP A 72 -12.36 14.54 -4.67
C TRP A 72 -12.15 15.04 -6.11
N GLU A 73 -12.54 14.26 -7.12
CA GLU A 73 -12.42 14.64 -8.53
C GLU A 73 -13.28 15.87 -8.87
N THR A 74 -14.47 15.99 -8.28
CA THR A 74 -15.34 17.15 -8.45
C THR A 74 -14.70 18.43 -7.89
N ALA A 75 -14.00 18.32 -6.77
CA ALA A 75 -13.26 19.43 -6.18
C ALA A 75 -11.95 19.78 -6.90
N HIS A 76 -11.43 18.86 -7.73
CA HIS A 76 -10.13 18.95 -8.40
C HIS A 76 -10.22 18.64 -9.91
N PRO A 77 -11.02 19.39 -10.71
CA PRO A 77 -11.32 19.03 -12.10
C PRO A 77 -10.11 19.01 -13.02
N GLU A 78 -9.07 19.79 -12.72
CA GLU A 78 -7.84 19.89 -13.52
C GLU A 78 -6.70 19.01 -12.98
N GLU A 79 -6.90 18.36 -11.85
CA GLU A 79 -5.88 17.56 -11.19
C GLU A 79 -6.15 16.06 -11.37
N PHE A 80 -5.21 15.21 -11.01
CA PHE A 80 -5.41 13.77 -11.12
C PHE A 80 -4.50 12.96 -10.20
N ILE A 81 -4.98 11.81 -9.81
CA ILE A 81 -4.23 10.83 -9.05
C ILE A 81 -3.37 10.04 -10.04
N SER A 82 -2.06 10.25 -10.00
CA SER A 82 -1.08 9.59 -10.88
C SER A 82 -0.37 8.42 -10.21
N VAL A 83 -0.37 8.38 -8.89
CA VAL A 83 0.24 7.32 -8.09
C VAL A 83 -0.80 6.76 -7.13
N LEU A 84 -0.95 5.43 -7.12
CA LEU A 84 -1.73 4.70 -6.15
C LEU A 84 -0.81 3.78 -5.36
N VAL A 85 -0.83 3.88 -4.03
CA VAL A 85 -0.19 2.94 -3.12
C VAL A 85 -1.26 2.18 -2.34
N ASN A 86 -1.50 0.94 -2.74
CA ASN A 86 -2.38 0.00 -2.03
C ASN A 86 -1.66 -0.55 -0.80
N ASN A 87 -1.72 0.22 0.31
CA ASN A 87 -1.03 -0.13 1.55
C ASN A 87 -1.99 -0.59 2.67
N ALA A 88 -3.25 -0.17 2.68
CA ALA A 88 -4.20 -0.60 3.69
C ALA A 88 -4.23 -2.13 3.83
N GLY A 89 -4.21 -2.60 5.06
CA GLY A 89 -4.23 -4.03 5.33
C GLY A 89 -4.37 -4.33 6.82
N ILE A 90 -4.96 -5.48 7.12
CA ILE A 90 -5.12 -6.01 8.48
C ILE A 90 -4.61 -7.44 8.56
N ARG A 91 -4.28 -7.87 9.78
CA ARG A 91 -4.05 -9.27 10.12
C ARG A 91 -5.08 -9.75 11.12
N ARG A 92 -5.47 -11.02 11.00
CA ARG A 92 -6.25 -11.79 11.96
C ARG A 92 -5.62 -13.17 12.01
N ASP A 93 -4.56 -13.28 12.81
CA ASP A 93 -3.71 -14.46 12.86
C ASP A 93 -4.37 -15.54 13.73
N ASN A 94 -4.53 -16.74 13.20
CA ASN A 94 -4.99 -17.92 13.92
C ASN A 94 -4.61 -19.18 13.14
N VAL A 95 -4.50 -20.32 13.81
CA VAL A 95 -4.33 -21.61 13.13
C VAL A 95 -5.60 -21.96 12.34
N MET A 96 -5.45 -22.61 11.19
CA MET A 96 -6.53 -22.81 10.22
C MET A 96 -7.82 -23.40 10.82
N PHE A 97 -7.70 -24.43 11.67
CA PHE A 97 -8.86 -25.10 12.24
C PHE A 97 -9.63 -24.28 13.30
N MET A 98 -9.02 -23.19 13.82
CA MET A 98 -9.65 -22.27 14.77
C MET A 98 -9.98 -20.90 14.13
N MET A 99 -9.59 -20.69 12.87
CA MET A 99 -9.84 -19.43 12.18
C MET A 99 -11.35 -19.28 11.91
N SER A 100 -11.92 -18.16 12.35
CA SER A 100 -13.31 -17.85 12.07
C SER A 100 -13.54 -17.43 10.61
N ASN A 101 -14.77 -17.59 10.13
CA ASN A 101 -15.15 -17.04 8.82
C ASN A 101 -14.96 -15.51 8.77
N ASP A 102 -15.24 -14.81 9.88
CA ASP A 102 -15.09 -13.35 9.95
C ASP A 102 -13.62 -12.95 9.87
N ASP A 103 -12.70 -13.69 10.50
CA ASP A 103 -11.25 -13.44 10.37
C ASP A 103 -10.78 -13.67 8.93
N TRP A 104 -11.29 -14.71 8.29
CA TRP A 104 -10.98 -15.01 6.89
C TRP A 104 -11.48 -13.90 5.97
N HIS A 105 -12.77 -13.58 6.03
CA HIS A 105 -13.39 -12.60 5.13
C HIS A 105 -12.86 -11.19 5.36
N SER A 106 -12.73 -10.74 6.60
CA SER A 106 -12.23 -9.39 6.89
C SER A 106 -10.82 -9.15 6.35
N VAL A 107 -9.94 -10.17 6.43
CA VAL A 107 -8.60 -10.10 5.89
C VAL A 107 -8.61 -10.05 4.36
N LEU A 108 -9.39 -10.90 3.70
CA LEU A 108 -9.50 -10.88 2.23
C LEU A 108 -10.14 -9.59 1.73
N ASP A 109 -11.20 -9.11 2.38
CA ASP A 109 -11.92 -7.92 1.97
C ASP A 109 -11.03 -6.68 2.05
N THR A 110 -10.28 -6.53 3.13
CA THR A 110 -9.39 -5.37 3.27
C THR A 110 -8.14 -5.48 2.38
N ASN A 111 -7.45 -6.64 2.39
CA ASN A 111 -6.14 -6.76 1.75
C ASN A 111 -6.19 -7.05 0.24
N MET A 112 -7.26 -7.73 -0.24
CA MET A 112 -7.36 -8.12 -1.65
C MET A 112 -8.52 -7.43 -2.36
N ASN A 113 -9.73 -7.48 -1.80
CA ASN A 113 -10.89 -6.83 -2.43
C ASN A 113 -10.72 -5.30 -2.45
N GLY A 114 -10.16 -4.72 -1.39
CA GLY A 114 -9.83 -3.29 -1.34
C GLY A 114 -8.88 -2.85 -2.46
N PHE A 115 -7.83 -3.63 -2.73
CA PHE A 115 -6.97 -3.41 -3.91
C PHE A 115 -7.80 -3.39 -5.20
N PHE A 116 -8.66 -4.38 -5.42
CA PHE A 116 -9.47 -4.48 -6.63
C PHE A 116 -10.40 -3.28 -6.80
N TYR A 117 -11.12 -2.89 -5.74
CA TYR A 117 -12.11 -1.81 -5.83
C TYR A 117 -11.46 -0.47 -6.17
N ILE A 118 -10.43 -0.07 -5.41
CA ILE A 118 -9.81 1.23 -5.61
C ILE A 118 -8.98 1.29 -6.90
N THR A 119 -8.25 0.21 -7.22
CA THR A 119 -7.45 0.16 -8.45
C THR A 119 -8.35 0.26 -9.69
N ARG A 120 -9.43 -0.52 -9.74
CA ARG A 120 -10.43 -0.47 -10.81
C ARG A 120 -11.04 0.92 -10.95
N ARG A 121 -11.37 1.58 -9.82
CA ARG A 121 -11.93 2.93 -9.83
C ARG A 121 -10.96 3.95 -10.43
N LEU A 122 -9.71 3.93 -10.02
CA LEU A 122 -8.71 4.87 -10.50
C LEU A 122 -8.26 4.59 -11.94
N LEU A 123 -8.23 3.34 -12.36
CA LEU A 123 -7.89 2.97 -13.74
C LEU A 123 -8.86 3.59 -14.77
N LYS A 124 -10.14 3.81 -14.44
CA LYS A 124 -11.08 4.52 -15.31
C LYS A 124 -10.57 5.90 -15.74
N HIS A 125 -9.79 6.55 -14.86
CA HIS A 125 -9.23 7.88 -15.09
C HIS A 125 -7.75 7.87 -15.51
N MET A 126 -6.97 6.86 -15.11
CA MET A 126 -5.58 6.71 -15.54
C MET A 126 -5.45 6.24 -16.99
N MET A 127 -6.29 5.27 -17.42
CA MET A 127 -6.20 4.63 -18.74
C MET A 127 -6.39 5.58 -19.93
N PRO A 128 -7.36 6.53 -19.92
CA PRO A 128 -7.53 7.48 -21.01
C PRO A 128 -6.41 8.52 -21.10
N ARG A 129 -5.69 8.77 -20.01
CA ARG A 129 -4.65 9.81 -19.95
C ARG A 129 -3.36 9.31 -20.57
N LYS A 130 -2.72 10.14 -21.38
CA LYS A 130 -1.44 9.81 -22.04
C LYS A 130 -0.23 9.93 -21.12
N HIS A 131 -0.43 10.37 -19.88
CA HIS A 131 0.66 10.68 -18.93
C HIS A 131 1.14 9.46 -18.12
N GLY A 132 0.47 8.31 -18.27
CA GLY A 132 0.81 7.12 -17.52
C GLY A 132 0.38 7.20 -16.05
N GLY A 133 0.84 6.24 -15.24
CA GLY A 133 0.56 6.15 -13.81
C GLY A 133 1.49 5.16 -13.10
N ARG A 134 1.41 5.12 -11.79
CA ARG A 134 2.16 4.19 -10.94
C ARG A 134 1.20 3.54 -9.95
N ILE A 135 1.19 2.22 -9.91
CA ILE A 135 0.43 1.43 -8.94
C ILE A 135 1.43 0.59 -8.16
N ILE A 136 1.50 0.79 -6.86
CA ILE A 136 2.40 0.07 -5.96
C ILE A 136 1.56 -0.66 -4.92
N ASN A 137 1.70 -1.98 -4.88
CA ASN A 137 0.95 -2.86 -4.00
C ASN A 137 1.82 -3.30 -2.82
N MET A 138 1.34 -3.09 -1.59
CA MET A 138 2.04 -3.58 -0.39
C MET A 138 1.70 -5.05 -0.18
N ALA A 139 2.55 -5.92 -0.73
CA ALA A 139 2.52 -7.35 -0.47
C ALA A 139 3.08 -7.67 0.93
N SER A 140 3.73 -8.78 1.11
CA SER A 140 4.40 -9.19 2.36
C SER A 140 5.30 -10.39 2.08
N LEU A 141 6.30 -10.57 2.93
CA LEU A 141 7.04 -11.83 3.04
C LEU A 141 6.07 -13.02 3.21
N SER A 142 4.98 -12.85 3.96
CA SER A 142 3.96 -13.89 4.16
C SER A 142 3.29 -14.32 2.85
N GLY A 143 3.19 -13.42 1.87
CA GLY A 143 2.68 -13.75 0.53
C GLY A 143 3.69 -14.48 -0.36
N LEU A 144 4.99 -14.38 -0.05
CA LEU A 144 6.06 -15.05 -0.81
C LEU A 144 6.28 -16.49 -0.33
N LYS A 145 6.40 -16.69 0.99
CA LYS A 145 6.77 -18.00 1.55
C LYS A 145 5.68 -18.69 2.38
N GLY A 146 4.58 -17.98 2.70
CA GLY A 146 3.61 -18.42 3.70
C GLY A 146 4.13 -18.29 5.13
N MET A 147 3.21 -18.14 6.10
CA MET A 147 3.55 -18.08 7.52
C MET A 147 2.52 -18.88 8.31
N PRO A 148 2.95 -19.79 9.23
CA PRO A 148 2.03 -20.48 10.14
C PRO A 148 1.15 -19.49 10.89
N GLY A 149 -0.13 -19.81 11.04
CA GLY A 149 -1.12 -18.93 11.68
C GLY A 149 -1.63 -17.79 10.81
N GLN A 150 -1.16 -17.66 9.58
CA GLN A 150 -1.53 -16.56 8.67
C GLN A 150 -2.09 -17.05 7.33
N VAL A 151 -2.88 -18.11 7.33
CA VAL A 151 -3.39 -18.69 6.05
C VAL A 151 -4.21 -17.66 5.26
N ASN A 152 -5.09 -16.90 5.93
CA ASN A 152 -5.87 -15.81 5.33
C ASN A 152 -4.97 -14.68 4.80
N TYR A 153 -4.06 -14.18 5.61
CA TYR A 153 -3.16 -13.07 5.26
C TYR A 153 -2.16 -13.47 4.15
N SER A 154 -1.56 -14.65 4.27
CA SER A 154 -0.66 -15.20 3.25
C SER A 154 -1.37 -15.39 1.92
N ALA A 155 -2.60 -15.92 1.93
CA ALA A 155 -3.42 -16.08 0.74
C ALA A 155 -3.72 -14.73 0.08
N ALA A 156 -4.17 -13.72 0.85
CA ALA A 156 -4.46 -12.39 0.34
C ALA A 156 -3.21 -11.72 -0.27
N LYS A 157 -2.05 -11.82 0.41
CA LYS A 157 -0.80 -11.19 -0.07
C LYS A 157 -0.18 -11.94 -1.25
N ALA A 158 -0.34 -13.27 -1.34
CA ALA A 158 0.03 -14.04 -2.52
C ALA A 158 -0.88 -13.73 -3.73
N ALA A 159 -2.19 -13.61 -3.51
CA ALA A 159 -3.13 -13.19 -4.54
C ALA A 159 -2.79 -11.79 -5.09
N LEU A 160 -2.40 -10.85 -4.23
CA LEU A 160 -1.98 -9.51 -4.63
C LEU A 160 -0.72 -9.54 -5.51
N ILE A 161 0.21 -10.46 -5.27
CA ILE A 161 1.40 -10.68 -6.11
C ILE A 161 0.98 -11.16 -7.51
N GLY A 162 0.08 -12.13 -7.60
CA GLY A 162 -0.46 -12.62 -8.87
C GLY A 162 -1.20 -11.52 -9.64
N ALA A 163 -2.06 -10.77 -8.94
CA ALA A 163 -2.79 -9.64 -9.52
C ALA A 163 -1.87 -8.52 -10.02
N THR A 164 -0.77 -8.23 -9.30
CA THR A 164 0.26 -7.27 -9.73
C THR A 164 0.84 -7.64 -11.08
N LYS A 165 1.24 -8.90 -11.26
CA LYS A 165 1.86 -9.39 -12.51
C LYS A 165 0.89 -9.39 -13.70
N ALA A 166 -0.36 -9.77 -13.48
CA ALA A 166 -1.39 -9.78 -14.52
C ALA A 166 -1.73 -8.35 -14.95
N LEU A 167 -2.05 -7.48 -13.98
CA LEU A 167 -2.42 -6.10 -14.26
C LEU A 167 -1.29 -5.31 -14.92
N ALA A 168 -0.03 -5.57 -14.55
CA ALA A 168 1.12 -4.93 -15.17
C ALA A 168 1.13 -5.10 -16.70
N GLN A 169 0.80 -6.29 -17.19
CA GLN A 169 0.75 -6.59 -18.62
C GLN A 169 -0.44 -5.90 -19.32
N GLU A 170 -1.59 -5.80 -18.64
CA GLU A 170 -2.80 -5.17 -19.19
C GLU A 170 -2.62 -3.66 -19.41
N VAL A 171 -1.96 -2.98 -18.46
CA VAL A 171 -1.90 -1.50 -18.45
C VAL A 171 -0.59 -0.91 -18.95
N ALA A 172 0.45 -1.73 -19.17
CA ALA A 172 1.74 -1.28 -19.68
C ALA A 172 1.64 -0.45 -20.99
N PRO A 173 0.77 -0.80 -22.00
CA PRO A 173 0.61 0.00 -23.20
C PRO A 173 0.11 1.45 -22.94
N ARG A 174 -0.43 1.70 -21.73
CA ARG A 174 -0.88 3.01 -21.28
C ARG A 174 0.17 3.75 -20.43
N LYS A 175 1.42 3.25 -20.40
CA LYS A 175 2.51 3.79 -19.60
C LYS A 175 2.22 3.76 -18.09
N ILE A 176 1.39 2.83 -17.64
CA ILE A 176 1.11 2.57 -16.25
C ILE A 176 1.98 1.40 -15.81
N THR A 177 2.78 1.57 -14.76
CA THR A 177 3.52 0.47 -14.16
C THR A 177 2.79 -0.04 -12.92
N VAL A 178 2.84 -1.34 -12.70
CA VAL A 178 2.26 -1.99 -11.52
C VAL A 178 3.30 -2.88 -10.89
N ASN A 179 3.71 -2.57 -9.66
CA ASN A 179 4.72 -3.33 -8.94
C ASN A 179 4.26 -3.61 -7.51
N ALA A 180 4.88 -4.57 -6.86
CA ALA A 180 4.64 -4.89 -5.46
C ALA A 180 5.92 -4.68 -4.63
N VAL A 181 5.75 -4.29 -3.39
CA VAL A 181 6.81 -4.30 -2.37
C VAL A 181 6.42 -5.35 -1.33
N ALA A 182 7.34 -6.24 -0.98
CA ALA A 182 7.14 -7.31 0.00
C ALA A 182 8.01 -7.06 1.24
N PRO A 183 7.51 -6.33 2.25
CA PRO A 183 8.25 -6.11 3.48
C PRO A 183 8.37 -7.40 4.30
N GLY A 184 9.50 -7.53 5.01
CA GLY A 184 9.70 -8.51 6.08
C GLY A 184 9.22 -7.97 7.43
N PHE A 185 10.00 -8.17 8.49
CA PHE A 185 9.74 -7.59 9.79
C PHE A 185 10.12 -6.10 9.79
N ILE A 186 9.12 -5.23 9.87
CA ILE A 186 9.28 -3.77 9.88
C ILE A 186 8.75 -3.23 11.21
N GLN A 187 9.48 -2.31 11.85
CA GLN A 187 9.10 -1.66 13.12
C GLN A 187 7.85 -0.81 12.94
N THR A 188 6.70 -1.33 13.32
CA THR A 188 5.37 -0.69 13.24
C THR A 188 4.50 -1.17 14.40
N ASP A 189 3.33 -0.56 14.61
CA ASP A 189 2.36 -1.03 15.59
C ASP A 189 1.98 -2.50 15.37
N MET A 190 1.96 -2.95 14.11
CA MET A 190 1.60 -4.33 13.74
C MET A 190 2.63 -5.36 14.21
N THR A 191 3.87 -4.97 14.45
CA THR A 191 4.97 -5.84 14.87
C THR A 191 5.46 -5.57 16.29
N LYS A 192 4.88 -4.57 16.97
CA LYS A 192 5.32 -4.11 18.31
C LYS A 192 5.28 -5.21 19.37
N GLU A 193 4.32 -6.15 19.26
CA GLU A 193 4.17 -7.25 20.22
C GLU A 193 5.01 -8.48 19.87
N LEU A 194 5.71 -8.46 18.73
CA LEU A 194 6.55 -9.57 18.32
C LEU A 194 7.85 -9.60 19.15
N PRO A 195 8.39 -10.79 19.49
CA PRO A 195 9.65 -10.92 20.20
C PRO A 195 10.83 -10.51 19.30
N GLU A 196 11.10 -9.21 19.18
CA GLU A 196 12.10 -8.66 18.25
C GLU A 196 13.49 -9.25 18.48
N ASP A 197 13.91 -9.44 19.74
CA ASP A 197 15.22 -9.99 20.08
C ASP A 197 15.45 -11.43 19.59
N GLU A 198 14.38 -12.19 19.43
CA GLU A 198 14.44 -13.54 18.88
C GLU A 198 14.35 -13.51 17.36
N LEU A 199 13.39 -12.77 16.82
CA LEU A 199 13.11 -12.76 15.37
C LEU A 199 14.18 -12.04 14.56
N LYS A 200 14.86 -11.03 15.11
CA LYS A 200 15.99 -10.37 14.44
C LYS A 200 17.16 -11.31 14.14
N LYS A 201 17.32 -12.40 14.94
CA LYS A 201 18.35 -13.42 14.70
C LYS A 201 18.11 -14.22 13.42
N LEU A 202 16.85 -14.26 12.94
CA LEU A 202 16.49 -14.90 11.69
C LEU A 202 16.75 -14.00 10.47
N VAL A 203 16.91 -12.70 10.70
CA VAL A 203 17.14 -11.71 9.63
C VAL A 203 18.65 -11.59 9.40
N PRO A 204 19.18 -11.88 8.21
CA PRO A 204 20.61 -11.77 7.94
C PRO A 204 21.23 -10.40 8.27
N VAL A 205 20.48 -9.30 8.05
CA VAL A 205 20.91 -7.93 8.43
C VAL A 205 20.89 -7.71 9.93
N GLY A 206 20.36 -8.63 10.75
CA GLY A 206 20.42 -8.64 12.21
C GLY A 206 19.46 -7.68 12.92
N ARG A 207 18.48 -7.10 12.21
CA ARG A 207 17.49 -6.16 12.78
C ARG A 207 16.17 -6.18 12.02
N PHE A 208 15.14 -5.62 12.60
CA PHE A 208 13.94 -5.24 11.86
C PHE A 208 14.24 -4.05 10.96
N GLY A 209 13.53 -3.98 9.83
CA GLY A 209 13.56 -2.82 8.94
C GLY A 209 12.78 -1.64 9.52
N LYS A 210 13.06 -0.44 9.03
CA LYS A 210 12.31 0.77 9.37
C LYS A 210 11.25 1.05 8.30
N PRO A 211 10.11 1.67 8.64
CA PRO A 211 9.11 2.09 7.66
C PRO A 211 9.68 2.94 6.52
N GLU A 212 10.68 3.79 6.84
CA GLU A 212 11.35 4.67 5.87
C GLU A 212 12.13 3.89 4.81
N GLU A 213 12.67 2.70 5.15
CA GLU A 213 13.39 1.84 4.18
C GLU A 213 12.41 1.25 3.15
N VAL A 214 11.18 0.93 3.56
CA VAL A 214 10.11 0.52 2.66
C VAL A 214 9.63 1.70 1.82
N ALA A 215 9.46 2.87 2.44
CA ALA A 215 9.03 4.09 1.78
C ALA A 215 9.99 4.55 0.69
N ALA A 216 11.30 4.37 0.87
CA ALA A 216 12.31 4.68 -0.13
C ALA A 216 12.12 3.84 -1.42
N VAL A 217 11.84 2.55 -1.27
CA VAL A 217 11.56 1.65 -2.42
C VAL A 217 10.26 2.04 -3.11
N VAL A 218 9.22 2.37 -2.34
CA VAL A 218 7.95 2.88 -2.91
C VAL A 218 8.18 4.18 -3.67
N GLY A 219 8.98 5.10 -3.12
CA GLY A 219 9.35 6.36 -3.76
C GLY A 219 10.08 6.16 -5.09
N PHE A 220 11.03 5.24 -5.14
CA PHE A 220 11.71 4.85 -6.38
C PHE A 220 10.71 4.30 -7.41
N LEU A 221 9.85 3.35 -7.02
CA LEU A 221 8.84 2.79 -7.93
C LEU A 221 7.80 3.81 -8.41
N ALA A 222 7.53 4.86 -7.63
CA ALA A 222 6.64 5.96 -8.00
C ALA A 222 7.29 6.95 -8.97
N SER A 223 8.61 6.98 -9.06
CA SER A 223 9.37 7.94 -9.87
C SER A 223 9.41 7.57 -11.37
N ASP A 224 9.92 8.49 -12.18
CA ASP A 224 10.16 8.26 -13.61
C ASP A 224 11.41 7.37 -13.85
N GLU A 225 12.30 7.24 -12.86
CA GLU A 225 13.47 6.36 -12.92
C GLU A 225 13.08 4.88 -12.99
N ALA A 226 11.91 4.52 -12.44
CA ALA A 226 11.34 3.17 -12.47
C ALA A 226 10.38 2.93 -13.67
N ALA A 227 10.38 3.79 -14.69
CA ALA A 227 9.41 3.73 -15.78
C ALA A 227 9.46 2.44 -16.63
N TYR A 228 10.57 1.68 -16.56
CA TYR A 228 10.74 0.41 -17.27
C TYR A 228 10.62 -0.82 -16.34
N ILE A 229 10.22 -0.60 -15.08
CA ILE A 229 10.00 -1.67 -14.09
C ILE A 229 8.49 -1.85 -13.92
N THR A 230 7.98 -3.03 -14.31
CA THR A 230 6.57 -3.38 -14.13
C THR A 230 6.38 -4.88 -13.97
N GLY A 231 5.44 -5.29 -13.12
CA GLY A 231 5.19 -6.69 -12.78
C GLY A 231 6.13 -7.27 -11.72
N GLU A 232 7.02 -6.46 -11.15
CA GLU A 232 8.03 -6.91 -10.20
C GLU A 232 7.53 -6.93 -8.76
N VAL A 233 8.15 -7.80 -7.95
CA VAL A 233 7.94 -7.90 -6.51
C VAL A 233 9.27 -7.66 -5.81
N ILE A 234 9.44 -6.48 -5.24
CA ILE A 234 10.68 -6.10 -4.57
C ILE A 234 10.60 -6.46 -3.09
N SER A 235 11.46 -7.38 -2.66
CA SER A 235 11.59 -7.76 -1.26
C SER A 235 12.36 -6.70 -0.47
N VAL A 236 11.79 -6.26 0.67
CA VAL A 236 12.43 -5.38 1.65
C VAL A 236 12.41 -6.08 3.00
N ASN A 237 13.28 -7.09 3.17
CA ASN A 237 13.19 -8.05 4.28
C ASN A 237 14.53 -8.37 4.96
N GLY A 238 15.60 -7.62 4.65
CA GLY A 238 16.91 -7.82 5.25
C GLY A 238 17.56 -9.18 4.93
N GLY A 239 17.17 -9.83 3.82
CA GLY A 239 17.66 -11.14 3.42
C GLY A 239 16.93 -12.33 4.07
N LEU A 240 15.84 -12.09 4.81
CA LEU A 240 15.08 -13.14 5.49
C LEU A 240 14.47 -14.16 4.50
N TYR A 241 14.28 -13.75 3.27
CA TYR A 241 13.82 -14.58 2.16
C TYR A 241 14.36 -14.02 0.83
N THR A 242 15.05 -14.86 0.09
CA THR A 242 15.66 -14.56 -1.23
C THR A 242 15.21 -15.56 -2.28
#